data_342506bc11281fc5a682b29721d4004c
#
_entry.id   342506bc11281fc5a682b29721d4004c
#
_cell.length_a   1.000
_cell.length_b   1.000
_cell.length_c   1.000
_cell.angle_alpha   90.00
_cell.angle_beta   90.00
_cell.angle_gamma   90.00
#
_symmetry.space_group_name_H-M   'P 1'
#
loop_
_entity.id
_entity.type
_entity.pdbx_description
1 polymer ?
#
loop_
_entity_poly.entity_id
_entity_poly.type
_entity_poly.pdbx_seq_one_letter_code
_entity_poly.pdbx_strand_id
1 'polypeptide(L)'
;MNKIKDMVAIAMLFTLIGCGNGENLSDNGGSQVDERENVTSQNYKSRFINSANCNQIIDNEFIEICYDYKLKAAKSVAYHLDGDLMDNPNIDKRPSFYSEKSIDKRYRVSTTDYTNSNYDRGHLAPDAAFDWSEESLNAVYTLANIIPQAPQVNRNMWSKVEKYARDKAIELGEIEVINVVKYGKQSKRIGKNRMAVSRGFYKVLYNHNENYEECFYYANKLNLTSRDDYVGKHRVACDGVNY
;
A
#
# COMPACT_ATOMS: atom_id res chain seq x y z
N MET A 1 9.07 -18.69 -54.29
CA MET A 1 10.18 -18.05 -55.01
C MET A 1 11.09 -17.35 -54.00
N ASN A 2 12.31 -17.87 -53.92
CA ASN A 2 13.42 -17.49 -53.08
C ASN A 2 13.81 -16.01 -53.20
N LYS A 3 14.28 -15.43 -52.13
CA LYS A 3 15.61 -14.80 -52.12
C LYS A 3 16.11 -14.55 -50.68
N ILE A 4 17.10 -15.34 -50.33
CA ILE A 4 18.13 -15.17 -49.31
C ILE A 4 19.16 -14.16 -49.84
N LYS A 5 19.79 -13.39 -48.96
CA LYS A 5 21.15 -12.79 -49.03
C LYS A 5 21.16 -11.53 -48.17
N ASP A 6 22.16 -11.12 -47.40
CA ASP A 6 23.50 -11.65 -47.13
C ASP A 6 24.00 -11.07 -45.79
N MET A 7 24.79 -11.86 -45.12
CA MET A 7 25.64 -11.49 -43.98
C MET A 7 26.82 -10.63 -44.44
N VAL A 8 27.20 -9.57 -43.71
CA VAL A 8 28.54 -9.04 -43.72
C VAL A 8 29.03 -8.81 -42.30
N ALA A 9 29.94 -9.65 -41.89
CA ALA A 9 30.76 -9.48 -40.70
C ALA A 9 32.00 -8.66 -41.07
N ILE A 10 32.34 -7.62 -40.32
CA ILE A 10 33.62 -6.95 -40.38
C ILE A 10 34.29 -7.03 -39.01
N ALA A 11 35.26 -7.89 -38.92
CA ALA A 11 36.24 -7.92 -37.84
C ALA A 11 37.39 -6.92 -38.18
N MET A 12 37.68 -6.02 -37.28
CA MET A 12 38.95 -5.26 -37.31
C MET A 12 39.74 -5.52 -36.03
N LEU A 13 40.82 -6.20 -36.28
CA LEU A 13 41.91 -6.46 -35.34
C LEU A 13 42.84 -5.23 -35.40
N PHE A 14 43.18 -4.60 -34.26
CA PHE A 14 44.37 -3.77 -34.16
C PHE A 14 45.21 -4.11 -32.94
N THR A 15 46.47 -4.28 -33.23
CA THR A 15 47.62 -4.76 -32.49
C THR A 15 48.10 -3.77 -31.43
N LEU A 16 48.63 -4.36 -30.35
CA LEU A 16 49.47 -3.77 -29.31
C LEU A 16 50.77 -3.16 -29.87
N ILE A 17 51.20 -2.02 -29.31
CA ILE A 17 52.62 -1.74 -28.99
C ILE A 17 52.67 -0.47 -28.09
N GLY A 18 53.45 -0.51 -27.01
CA GLY A 18 54.25 0.57 -26.52
C GLY A 18 54.25 0.83 -25.03
N CYS A 19 55.29 0.38 -24.33
CA CYS A 19 55.65 0.73 -22.96
C CYS A 19 55.94 2.22 -22.77
N GLY A 20 55.59 2.77 -21.60
CA GLY A 20 56.08 4.07 -21.09
C GLY A 20 55.76 4.23 -19.61
N ASN A 21 56.78 4.18 -18.76
CA ASN A 21 56.73 4.43 -17.31
C ASN A 21 56.38 5.90 -17.03
N GLY A 22 55.61 6.15 -15.93
CA GLY A 22 55.58 7.49 -15.32
C GLY A 22 54.42 7.71 -14.37
N GLU A 23 54.69 7.59 -13.10
CA GLU A 23 54.19 8.40 -11.97
C GLU A 23 52.74 8.27 -11.51
N ASN A 24 52.62 7.91 -10.23
CA ASN A 24 51.44 7.93 -9.36
C ASN A 24 50.76 9.30 -9.33
N LEU A 25 49.47 9.28 -9.68
CA LEU A 25 48.49 10.22 -9.11
C LEU A 25 47.27 9.38 -8.81
N SER A 26 47.03 9.17 -7.52
CA SER A 26 45.84 8.60 -6.96
C SER A 26 44.69 9.61 -7.15
N ASP A 27 43.93 9.43 -8.20
CA ASP A 27 42.62 10.07 -8.34
C ASP A 27 41.57 9.07 -7.91
N ASN A 28 41.20 9.14 -6.63
CA ASN A 28 40.05 8.48 -6.04
C ASN A 28 38.79 9.21 -6.54
N GLY A 29 38.49 9.10 -7.82
CA GLY A 29 37.17 9.39 -8.37
C GLY A 29 36.23 8.23 -8.08
N GLY A 30 35.97 7.97 -6.80
CA GLY A 30 34.80 7.19 -6.38
C GLY A 30 33.58 7.96 -6.83
N SER A 31 32.90 7.48 -7.88
CA SER A 31 31.52 7.86 -8.13
C SER A 31 30.75 7.50 -6.85
N GLN A 32 30.50 8.50 -6.02
CA GLN A 32 29.45 8.44 -5.02
C GLN A 32 28.16 8.25 -5.83
N VAL A 33 27.78 6.97 -6.00
CA VAL A 33 26.39 6.63 -6.31
C VAL A 33 25.61 7.21 -5.17
N ASP A 34 24.75 8.16 -5.49
CA ASP A 34 23.98 8.91 -4.50
C ASP A 34 23.07 7.91 -3.76
N GLU A 35 23.54 7.41 -2.61
CA GLU A 35 22.79 6.50 -1.73
C GLU A 35 21.48 7.13 -1.20
N ARG A 36 21.18 8.37 -1.57
CA ARG A 36 19.96 9.08 -1.14
C ARG A 36 18.74 8.72 -1.96
N GLU A 37 18.87 8.26 -3.21
CA GLU A 37 17.71 7.90 -4.04
C GLU A 37 17.12 6.52 -3.73
N ASN A 38 17.87 5.63 -3.08
CA ASN A 38 17.42 4.28 -2.75
C ASN A 38 16.78 4.16 -1.34
N VAL A 39 16.69 5.27 -0.59
CA VAL A 39 16.29 5.28 0.82
C VAL A 39 14.78 5.52 1.01
N THR A 40 14.08 6.10 0.04
CA THR A 40 12.73 6.63 0.32
C THR A 40 11.64 5.57 0.31
N SER A 41 11.62 4.60 -0.56
CA SER A 41 10.48 3.70 -0.70
C SER A 41 10.54 2.37 0.02
N GLN A 42 11.67 1.70 0.04
CA GLN A 42 11.86 0.59 0.98
C GLN A 42 11.54 1.03 2.42
N ASN A 43 11.56 2.34 2.64
CA ASN A 43 11.36 2.97 3.93
C ASN A 43 9.90 3.01 4.40
N TYR A 44 8.87 3.17 3.53
CA TYR A 44 7.49 3.25 4.02
C TYR A 44 6.99 1.91 4.54
N LYS A 45 7.10 0.85 3.76
CA LYS A 45 6.66 -0.47 4.21
C LYS A 45 7.43 -0.89 5.46
N SER A 46 8.75 -0.87 5.45
CA SER A 46 9.58 -1.24 6.61
C SER A 46 9.43 -0.30 7.81
N ARG A 47 9.14 0.99 7.57
CA ARG A 47 8.88 1.96 8.64
C ARG A 47 7.62 1.62 9.44
N PHE A 48 6.58 1.14 8.79
CA PHE A 48 5.30 0.89 9.43
C PHE A 48 5.01 -0.59 9.70
N ILE A 49 5.48 -1.51 8.84
CA ILE A 49 5.26 -2.94 9.00
C ILE A 49 6.57 -3.62 9.39
N ASN A 50 6.75 -3.79 10.70
CA ASN A 50 7.93 -4.43 11.29
C ASN A 50 7.60 -4.97 12.69
N SER A 51 8.46 -5.81 13.25
CA SER A 51 8.26 -6.45 14.54
C SER A 51 8.23 -5.49 15.74
N ALA A 52 8.78 -4.27 15.61
CA ALA A 52 8.72 -3.26 16.67
C ALA A 52 7.34 -2.57 16.72
N ASN A 53 6.67 -2.47 15.57
CA ASN A 53 5.36 -1.83 15.46
C ASN A 53 4.19 -2.79 15.58
N CYS A 54 4.35 -4.05 15.16
CA CYS A 54 3.29 -5.03 14.98
C CYS A 54 3.38 -6.14 16.02
N ASN A 55 2.25 -6.51 16.63
CA ASN A 55 2.22 -7.72 17.43
C ASN A 55 2.22 -8.98 16.52
N GLN A 56 1.65 -8.85 15.35
CA GLN A 56 1.67 -9.87 14.31
C GLN A 56 1.70 -9.21 12.94
N ILE A 57 2.55 -9.69 12.05
CA ILE A 57 2.53 -9.37 10.62
C ILE A 57 1.80 -10.52 9.94
N ILE A 58 0.78 -10.20 9.16
CA ILE A 58 0.00 -11.15 8.39
C ILE A 58 0.25 -10.83 6.93
N ASP A 59 0.84 -11.76 6.22
CA ASP A 59 1.07 -11.73 4.79
C ASP A 59 0.23 -12.84 4.16
N ASN A 60 -0.61 -12.49 3.19
CA ASN A 60 -1.46 -13.43 2.47
C ASN A 60 -1.22 -13.39 0.95
N GLU A 61 0.01 -13.00 0.54
CA GLU A 61 0.48 -12.88 -0.84
C GLU A 61 -0.05 -11.63 -1.58
N PHE A 62 -1.21 -11.11 -1.21
CA PHE A 62 -1.84 -9.93 -1.84
C PHE A 62 -1.69 -8.66 -1.01
N ILE A 63 -1.74 -8.81 0.31
CA ILE A 63 -1.62 -7.68 1.25
C ILE A 63 -0.81 -8.09 2.49
N GLU A 64 -0.09 -7.13 3.04
CA GLU A 64 0.68 -7.29 4.27
C GLU A 64 0.10 -6.39 5.36
N ILE A 65 -0.30 -6.98 6.48
CA ILE A 65 -1.04 -6.33 7.57
C ILE A 65 -0.20 -6.28 8.83
N CYS A 66 0.01 -5.10 9.38
CA CYS A 66 0.52 -4.89 10.74
C CYS A 66 -0.64 -4.93 11.73
N TYR A 67 -0.82 -6.02 12.44
CA TYR A 67 -1.92 -6.19 13.41
C TYR A 67 -1.48 -5.90 14.84
N ASP A 68 -2.33 -5.18 15.58
CA ASP A 68 -2.10 -4.87 17.00
C ASP A 68 -3.15 -5.59 17.88
N TYR A 69 -2.68 -6.41 18.80
CA TYR A 69 -3.52 -7.21 19.70
C TYR A 69 -4.31 -6.37 20.71
N LYS A 70 -3.75 -5.25 21.16
CA LYS A 70 -4.42 -4.36 22.08
C LYS A 70 -5.51 -3.56 21.40
N LEU A 71 -5.26 -3.11 20.17
CA LEU A 71 -6.25 -2.43 19.35
C LEU A 71 -7.28 -3.40 18.78
N LYS A 72 -6.89 -4.66 18.57
CA LYS A 72 -7.64 -5.68 17.83
C LYS A 72 -8.00 -5.20 16.43
N ALA A 73 -7.04 -4.59 15.78
CA ALA A 73 -7.18 -3.98 14.45
C ALA A 73 -5.81 -3.79 13.81
N ALA A 74 -5.81 -3.58 12.49
CA ALA A 74 -4.62 -3.18 11.77
C ALA A 74 -4.12 -1.80 12.21
N LYS A 75 -2.80 -1.64 12.32
CA LYS A 75 -2.11 -0.34 12.39
C LYS A 75 -1.70 0.16 11.02
N SER A 76 -1.35 -0.75 10.13
CA SER A 76 -1.07 -0.45 8.74
C SER A 76 -1.34 -1.65 7.84
N VAL A 77 -1.59 -1.37 6.55
CA VAL A 77 -1.75 -2.38 5.51
C VAL A 77 -1.00 -1.88 4.27
N ALA A 78 -0.12 -2.70 3.73
CA ALA A 78 0.61 -2.44 2.49
C ALA A 78 0.15 -3.40 1.39
N TYR A 79 0.14 -2.92 0.15
CA TYR A 79 -0.18 -3.70 -1.03
C TYR A 79 0.33 -3.03 -2.30
N HIS A 80 0.50 -3.84 -3.32
CA HIS A 80 0.87 -3.44 -4.66
C HIS A 80 -0.38 -3.36 -5.57
N LEU A 81 -0.42 -2.38 -6.46
CA LEU A 81 -1.41 -2.27 -7.53
C LEU A 81 -0.71 -2.32 -8.88
N ASP A 82 -1.01 -3.35 -9.66
CA ASP A 82 -0.62 -3.50 -11.04
C ASP A 82 -1.68 -2.84 -11.93
N GLY A 83 -1.27 -1.87 -12.77
CA GLY A 83 -2.16 -1.12 -13.64
C GLY A 83 -2.94 -2.00 -14.63
N ASP A 84 -2.29 -3.03 -15.15
CA ASP A 84 -2.90 -3.96 -16.10
C ASP A 84 -4.04 -4.78 -15.47
N LEU A 85 -3.98 -5.01 -14.14
CA LEU A 85 -5.02 -5.73 -13.42
C LEU A 85 -6.22 -4.84 -13.04
N MET A 86 -6.04 -3.51 -13.02
CA MET A 86 -7.10 -2.57 -12.62
C MET A 86 -8.22 -2.44 -13.65
N ASP A 87 -7.96 -2.74 -14.92
CA ASP A 87 -8.92 -2.70 -16.03
C ASP A 87 -9.56 -4.07 -16.34
N ASN A 88 -9.21 -5.12 -15.60
CA ASN A 88 -9.75 -6.45 -15.81
C ASN A 88 -11.24 -6.54 -15.44
N PRO A 89 -12.00 -7.49 -16.03
CA PRO A 89 -13.38 -7.74 -15.66
C PRO A 89 -13.49 -8.05 -14.15
N ASN A 90 -14.33 -7.31 -13.48
CA ASN A 90 -14.50 -7.39 -12.03
C ASN A 90 -15.39 -8.58 -11.65
N ILE A 91 -15.06 -9.25 -10.56
CA ILE A 91 -15.92 -10.26 -9.96
C ILE A 91 -17.06 -9.56 -9.21
N ASP A 92 -18.30 -9.71 -9.70
CA ASP A 92 -19.47 -9.03 -9.10
C ASP A 92 -19.86 -9.60 -7.73
N LYS A 93 -19.70 -10.90 -7.53
CA LYS A 93 -20.08 -11.57 -6.28
C LYS A 93 -19.04 -11.36 -5.21
N ARG A 94 -19.36 -10.55 -4.23
CA ARG A 94 -18.49 -10.28 -3.08
C ARG A 94 -18.54 -11.44 -2.06
N PRO A 95 -17.37 -11.87 -1.53
CA PRO A 95 -17.32 -12.91 -0.50
C PRO A 95 -17.84 -12.40 0.84
N SER A 96 -18.04 -13.30 1.78
CA SER A 96 -18.36 -12.94 3.15
C SER A 96 -17.10 -12.59 3.92
N PHE A 97 -17.19 -11.58 4.80
CA PHE A 97 -16.10 -11.29 5.75
C PHE A 97 -15.82 -12.47 6.66
N TYR A 98 -14.54 -12.74 6.90
CA TYR A 98 -14.10 -13.81 7.79
C TYR A 98 -13.10 -13.32 8.84
N SER A 99 -13.11 -14.00 10.01
CA SER A 99 -12.11 -13.72 11.05
C SER A 99 -10.78 -14.37 10.68
N GLU A 100 -9.69 -13.61 10.81
CA GLU A 100 -8.33 -14.08 10.53
C GLU A 100 -7.93 -15.20 11.50
N LYS A 101 -7.74 -16.41 10.96
CA LYS A 101 -7.48 -17.60 11.79
C LYS A 101 -6.06 -17.65 12.34
N SER A 102 -5.10 -16.99 11.70
CA SER A 102 -3.71 -16.90 12.17
C SER A 102 -3.58 -16.07 13.46
N ILE A 103 -4.54 -15.16 13.73
CA ILE A 103 -4.60 -14.40 14.98
C ILE A 103 -5.14 -15.29 16.10
N ASP A 104 -4.53 -15.25 17.29
CA ASP A 104 -5.06 -15.93 18.48
C ASP A 104 -6.51 -15.49 18.77
N LYS A 105 -7.39 -16.42 19.10
CA LYS A 105 -8.83 -16.20 19.34
C LYS A 105 -9.14 -15.03 20.28
N ARG A 106 -8.28 -14.78 21.28
CA ARG A 106 -8.42 -13.68 22.26
C ARG A 106 -8.35 -12.30 21.62
N TYR A 107 -7.68 -12.20 20.48
CA TYR A 107 -7.43 -10.93 19.79
C TYR A 107 -8.21 -10.78 18.48
N ARG A 108 -8.95 -11.83 18.08
CA ARG A 108 -9.81 -11.79 16.89
C ARG A 108 -11.00 -10.89 17.07
N VAL A 109 -11.47 -10.36 15.96
CA VAL A 109 -12.73 -9.64 15.83
C VAL A 109 -13.70 -10.43 14.96
N SER A 110 -14.97 -10.08 15.03
CA SER A 110 -16.04 -10.70 14.24
C SER A 110 -16.94 -9.67 13.59
N THR A 111 -17.71 -10.07 12.60
CA THR A 111 -18.67 -9.19 11.92
C THR A 111 -19.71 -8.62 12.88
N THR A 112 -20.05 -9.38 13.95
CA THR A 112 -21.01 -8.94 14.97
C THR A 112 -20.51 -7.78 15.82
N ASP A 113 -19.20 -7.50 15.87
CA ASP A 113 -18.66 -6.34 16.57
C ASP A 113 -19.12 -5.01 15.97
N TYR A 114 -19.52 -5.02 14.70
CA TYR A 114 -20.04 -3.85 13.99
C TYR A 114 -21.53 -3.61 14.19
N THR A 115 -22.28 -4.60 14.70
CA THR A 115 -23.73 -4.51 14.92
C THR A 115 -24.04 -3.34 15.87
N ASN A 116 -24.91 -2.44 15.44
CA ASN A 116 -25.33 -1.23 16.20
C ASN A 116 -24.15 -0.30 16.61
N SER A 117 -23.01 -0.37 15.93
CA SER A 117 -21.84 0.46 16.25
C SER A 117 -21.91 1.87 15.66
N ASN A 118 -22.70 2.11 14.63
CA ASN A 118 -22.73 3.27 13.75
C ASN A 118 -21.47 3.39 12.84
N TYR A 119 -20.70 2.34 12.71
CA TYR A 119 -19.54 2.27 11.80
C TYR A 119 -19.73 1.18 10.75
N ASP A 120 -19.24 1.47 9.55
CA ASP A 120 -19.13 0.49 8.48
C ASP A 120 -17.92 -0.43 8.71
N ARG A 121 -17.95 -1.59 8.08
CA ARG A 121 -16.79 -2.47 7.87
C ARG A 121 -16.00 -1.88 6.69
N GLY A 122 -15.07 -0.97 6.99
CA GLY A 122 -14.28 -0.29 5.97
C GLY A 122 -12.98 -1.03 5.69
N HIS A 123 -12.72 -1.29 4.42
CA HIS A 123 -11.47 -1.88 3.96
C HIS A 123 -10.31 -0.87 4.08
N LEU A 124 -9.12 -1.37 4.39
CA LEU A 124 -7.86 -0.65 4.18
C LEU A 124 -7.31 -0.94 2.77
N ALA A 125 -7.11 -2.19 2.39
CA ALA A 125 -6.92 -2.62 1.01
C ALA A 125 -8.29 -2.87 0.39
N PRO A 126 -8.75 -2.05 -0.59
CA PRO A 126 -10.14 -2.03 -1.05
C PRO A 126 -10.46 -3.22 -1.97
N ASP A 127 -11.68 -3.75 -1.91
CA ASP A 127 -12.10 -4.88 -2.73
C ASP A 127 -12.05 -4.58 -4.24
N ALA A 128 -12.40 -3.37 -4.66
CA ALA A 128 -12.35 -2.97 -6.06
C ALA A 128 -10.93 -2.86 -6.68
N ALA A 129 -9.89 -3.07 -5.89
CA ALA A 129 -8.51 -3.17 -6.37
C ALA A 129 -8.02 -4.62 -6.42
N PHE A 130 -8.84 -5.58 -5.96
CA PHE A 130 -8.51 -7.01 -5.86
C PHE A 130 -9.58 -7.91 -6.46
N ASP A 131 -10.55 -7.37 -7.20
CA ASP A 131 -11.66 -8.13 -7.78
C ASP A 131 -11.36 -8.72 -9.18
N TRP A 132 -10.08 -8.81 -9.51
CA TRP A 132 -9.58 -9.44 -10.74
C TRP A 132 -9.41 -10.97 -10.62
N SER A 133 -9.38 -11.55 -9.41
CA SER A 133 -9.45 -13.00 -9.15
C SER A 133 -10.24 -13.30 -7.88
N GLU A 134 -10.79 -14.53 -7.75
CA GLU A 134 -11.49 -14.95 -6.53
C GLU A 134 -10.56 -15.00 -5.33
N GLU A 135 -9.30 -15.40 -5.54
CA GLU A 135 -8.27 -15.49 -4.50
C GLU A 135 -7.91 -14.09 -3.97
N SER A 136 -7.59 -13.15 -4.88
CA SER A 136 -7.23 -11.78 -4.50
C SER A 136 -8.39 -11.07 -3.81
N LEU A 137 -9.61 -11.23 -4.34
CA LEU A 137 -10.81 -10.66 -3.74
C LEU A 137 -11.08 -11.24 -2.34
N ASN A 138 -10.99 -12.57 -2.18
CA ASN A 138 -11.17 -13.19 -0.86
C ASN A 138 -10.10 -12.75 0.14
N ALA A 139 -8.85 -12.56 -0.29
CA ALA A 139 -7.74 -12.16 0.57
C ALA A 139 -7.98 -10.84 1.31
N VAL A 140 -8.68 -9.88 0.69
CA VAL A 140 -8.96 -8.57 1.31
C VAL A 140 -10.19 -8.58 2.23
N TYR A 141 -10.99 -9.67 2.27
CA TYR A 141 -12.17 -9.81 3.13
C TYR A 141 -11.88 -10.35 4.53
N THR A 142 -10.60 -10.59 4.86
CA THR A 142 -10.20 -10.84 6.26
C THR A 142 -10.53 -9.65 7.14
N LEU A 143 -11.14 -9.90 8.32
CA LEU A 143 -11.41 -8.86 9.30
C LEU A 143 -10.14 -8.20 9.87
N ALA A 144 -8.96 -8.75 9.60
CA ALA A 144 -7.70 -8.10 9.90
C ALA A 144 -7.43 -6.88 9.01
N ASN A 145 -7.98 -6.85 7.78
CA ASN A 145 -7.93 -5.72 6.84
C ASN A 145 -9.04 -4.68 7.07
N ILE A 146 -9.99 -4.97 7.97
CA ILE A 146 -11.22 -4.19 8.14
C ILE A 146 -11.18 -3.39 9.42
N ILE A 147 -11.46 -2.09 9.33
CA ILE A 147 -11.54 -1.19 10.49
C ILE A 147 -12.90 -0.48 10.58
N PRO A 148 -13.31 -0.03 11.78
CA PRO A 148 -14.51 0.77 11.93
C PRO A 148 -14.34 2.13 11.22
N GLN A 149 -15.03 2.34 10.11
CA GLN A 149 -15.04 3.58 9.36
C GLN A 149 -16.39 4.29 9.45
N ALA A 150 -16.36 5.60 9.62
CA ALA A 150 -17.57 6.42 9.59
C ALA A 150 -18.25 6.30 8.21
N PRO A 151 -19.58 6.10 8.11
CA PRO A 151 -20.24 5.80 6.83
C PRO A 151 -19.97 6.81 5.71
N GLN A 152 -19.99 8.12 6.03
CA GLN A 152 -19.71 9.16 5.03
C GLN A 152 -18.25 9.11 4.55
N VAL A 153 -17.33 8.78 5.45
CA VAL A 153 -15.91 8.60 5.08
C VAL A 153 -15.78 7.37 4.19
N ASN A 154 -16.24 6.22 4.65
CA ASN A 154 -16.11 4.94 3.93
C ASN A 154 -16.75 4.98 2.54
N ARG A 155 -18.02 5.36 2.46
CA ARG A 155 -18.82 5.22 1.22
C ARG A 155 -18.57 6.32 0.19
N ASN A 156 -18.09 7.49 0.61
CA ASN A 156 -18.00 8.67 -0.26
C ASN A 156 -16.60 9.28 -0.33
N MET A 157 -15.95 9.52 0.80
CA MET A 157 -14.68 10.26 0.82
C MET A 157 -13.48 9.34 0.54
N TRP A 158 -13.39 8.23 1.28
CA TRP A 158 -12.30 7.26 1.14
C TRP A 158 -12.36 6.51 -0.19
N SER A 159 -13.56 6.16 -0.67
CA SER A 159 -13.74 5.51 -1.97
C SER A 159 -13.20 6.33 -3.15
N LYS A 160 -13.16 7.66 -3.05
CA LYS A 160 -12.57 8.53 -4.07
C LYS A 160 -11.04 8.38 -4.15
N VAL A 161 -10.34 8.34 -3.01
CA VAL A 161 -8.89 8.15 -3.02
C VAL A 161 -8.50 6.71 -3.35
N GLU A 162 -9.37 5.73 -3.08
CA GLU A 162 -9.18 4.35 -3.55
C GLU A 162 -9.28 4.27 -5.07
N LYS A 163 -10.28 4.93 -5.66
CA LYS A 163 -10.36 5.07 -7.13
C LYS A 163 -9.14 5.81 -7.68
N TYR A 164 -8.76 6.91 -7.06
CA TYR A 164 -7.58 7.69 -7.47
C TYR A 164 -6.31 6.84 -7.46
N ALA A 165 -6.13 5.96 -6.47
CA ALA A 165 -5.00 5.05 -6.42
C ALA A 165 -5.01 4.05 -7.60
N ARG A 166 -6.18 3.48 -7.95
CA ARG A 166 -6.28 2.61 -9.14
C ARG A 166 -6.00 3.37 -10.44
N ASP A 167 -6.55 4.58 -10.59
CA ASP A 167 -6.29 5.43 -11.77
C ASP A 167 -4.78 5.73 -11.90
N LYS A 168 -4.08 5.94 -10.78
CA LYS A 168 -2.63 6.15 -10.76
C LYS A 168 -1.83 4.89 -11.10
N ALA A 169 -2.27 3.72 -10.66
CA ALA A 169 -1.66 2.45 -11.06
C ALA A 169 -1.74 2.26 -12.60
N ILE A 170 -2.91 2.54 -13.19
CA ILE A 170 -3.09 2.49 -14.66
C ILE A 170 -2.19 3.51 -15.35
N GLU A 171 -2.12 4.75 -14.84
CA GLU A 171 -1.31 5.83 -15.45
C GLU A 171 0.19 5.55 -15.41
N LEU A 172 0.70 4.97 -14.30
CA LEU A 172 2.12 4.76 -14.05
C LEU A 172 2.59 3.31 -14.27
N GLY A 173 1.66 2.41 -14.68
CA GLY A 173 1.89 0.97 -14.82
C GLY A 173 1.74 0.22 -13.50
N GLU A 174 2.23 0.75 -12.41
CA GLU A 174 2.14 0.16 -11.07
C GLU A 174 2.27 1.23 -9.99
N ILE A 175 1.74 0.97 -8.80
CA ILE A 175 2.03 1.73 -7.58
C ILE A 175 2.07 0.85 -6.35
N GLU A 176 2.88 1.26 -5.37
CA GLU A 176 2.82 0.75 -4.01
C GLU A 176 1.87 1.60 -3.16
N VAL A 177 1.11 0.97 -2.31
CA VAL A 177 0.18 1.64 -1.41
C VAL A 177 0.42 1.19 0.03
N ILE A 178 0.50 2.15 0.95
CA ILE A 178 0.43 1.84 2.37
C ILE A 178 -0.62 2.70 3.06
N ASN A 179 -1.53 2.05 3.77
CA ASN A 179 -2.48 2.71 4.66
C ASN A 179 -1.97 2.65 6.09
N VAL A 180 -1.88 3.80 6.76
CA VAL A 180 -1.44 3.91 8.16
C VAL A 180 -2.59 4.44 9.00
N VAL A 181 -2.97 3.69 10.03
CA VAL A 181 -4.15 3.98 10.85
C VAL A 181 -3.76 4.72 12.12
N LYS A 182 -4.32 5.92 12.31
CA LYS A 182 -4.04 6.75 13.49
C LYS A 182 -5.04 6.50 14.59
N TYR A 183 -4.58 5.92 15.69
CA TYR A 183 -5.36 5.71 16.91
C TYR A 183 -5.07 6.78 17.96
N GLY A 184 -6.06 7.07 18.81
CA GLY A 184 -5.86 7.92 19.98
C GLY A 184 -5.43 7.12 21.21
N LYS A 185 -4.81 7.79 22.19
CA LYS A 185 -4.48 7.16 23.49
C LYS A 185 -5.68 6.48 24.16
N GLN A 186 -6.88 7.03 23.98
CA GLN A 186 -8.16 6.51 24.49
C GLN A 186 -9.14 6.37 23.32
N SER A 187 -8.86 5.43 22.41
CA SER A 187 -9.76 5.16 21.30
C SER A 187 -11.08 4.55 21.79
N LYS A 188 -12.20 5.04 21.24
CA LYS A 188 -13.52 4.39 21.41
C LYS A 188 -13.40 2.92 21.03
N ARG A 189 -14.16 2.08 21.69
CA ARG A 189 -14.21 0.65 21.42
C ARG A 189 -15.61 0.23 21.00
N ILE A 190 -15.70 -0.65 20.00
CA ILE A 190 -16.97 -1.22 19.53
C ILE A 190 -16.98 -2.74 19.71
N GLY A 191 -18.19 -3.28 19.72
CA GLY A 191 -18.47 -4.70 19.79
C GLY A 191 -18.04 -5.40 21.06
N LYS A 192 -18.40 -6.67 21.14
CA LYS A 192 -18.04 -7.56 22.28
C LYS A 192 -16.53 -7.75 22.40
N ASN A 193 -15.83 -7.79 21.26
CA ASN A 193 -14.39 -7.97 21.25
C ASN A 193 -13.62 -6.67 21.53
N ARG A 194 -14.31 -5.52 21.67
CA ARG A 194 -13.71 -4.22 22.00
C ARG A 194 -12.67 -3.73 20.99
N MET A 195 -13.00 -3.85 19.69
CA MET A 195 -12.18 -3.32 18.60
C MET A 195 -12.02 -1.80 18.72
N ALA A 196 -10.82 -1.29 18.49
CA ALA A 196 -10.55 0.14 18.54
C ALA A 196 -11.10 0.88 17.30
N VAL A 197 -11.68 2.05 17.53
CA VAL A 197 -12.05 3.00 16.48
C VAL A 197 -10.90 3.98 16.29
N SER A 198 -10.42 4.13 15.06
CA SER A 198 -9.35 5.07 14.70
C SER A 198 -9.84 6.52 14.72
N ARG A 199 -8.90 7.47 14.89
CA ARG A 199 -9.15 8.91 14.68
C ARG A 199 -9.18 9.29 13.20
N GLY A 200 -8.45 8.54 12.38
CA GLY A 200 -8.29 8.74 10.96
C GLY A 200 -7.27 7.77 10.39
N PHE A 201 -7.01 7.90 9.12
CA PHE A 201 -6.06 7.04 8.40
C PHE A 201 -5.40 7.82 7.28
N TYR A 202 -4.14 7.49 7.04
CA TYR A 202 -3.37 7.95 5.91
C TYR A 202 -3.44 6.92 4.79
N LYS A 203 -3.33 7.40 3.56
CA LYS A 203 -3.02 6.62 2.37
C LYS A 203 -1.79 7.24 1.74
N VAL A 204 -0.73 6.44 1.59
CA VAL A 204 0.50 6.79 0.89
C VAL A 204 0.53 6.02 -0.41
N LEU A 205 0.71 6.72 -1.51
CA LEU A 205 0.88 6.17 -2.85
C LEU A 205 2.29 6.50 -3.30
N TYR A 206 3.03 5.52 -3.83
CA TYR A 206 4.37 5.78 -4.33
C TYR A 206 4.76 4.79 -5.43
N ASN A 207 5.61 5.28 -6.36
CA ASN A 207 6.27 4.48 -7.38
C ASN A 207 7.70 5.01 -7.53
N HIS A 208 8.70 4.15 -7.32
CA HIS A 208 10.09 4.54 -7.37
C HIS A 208 10.58 4.85 -8.75
N ASN A 209 10.18 3.99 -9.71
CA ASN A 209 10.64 4.08 -11.08
C ASN A 209 10.22 5.41 -11.69
N GLU A 210 9.06 5.94 -11.24
CA GLU A 210 8.47 7.19 -11.72
C GLU A 210 8.72 8.38 -10.77
N ASN A 211 9.51 8.19 -9.70
CA ASN A 211 9.74 9.22 -8.68
C ASN A 211 8.43 9.88 -8.19
N TYR A 212 7.40 9.04 -8.00
CA TYR A 212 6.06 9.46 -7.62
C TYR A 212 5.79 9.17 -6.15
N GLU A 213 5.26 10.17 -5.43
CA GLU A 213 4.84 10.04 -4.05
C GLU A 213 3.70 11.02 -3.74
N GLU A 214 2.60 10.51 -3.17
CA GLU A 214 1.50 11.32 -2.67
C GLU A 214 0.91 10.75 -1.39
N CYS A 215 0.57 11.64 -0.45
CA CYS A 215 0.03 11.28 0.85
C CYS A 215 -1.29 11.99 1.13
N PHE A 216 -2.24 11.27 1.71
CA PHE A 216 -3.57 11.76 2.04
C PHE A 216 -3.92 11.39 3.47
N TYR A 217 -4.69 12.26 4.15
CA TYR A 217 -5.23 12.00 5.48
C TYR A 217 -6.73 12.19 5.53
N TYR A 218 -7.43 11.21 6.07
CA TYR A 218 -8.88 11.21 6.26
C TYR A 218 -9.22 11.06 7.74
N ALA A 219 -9.93 12.06 8.30
CA ALA A 219 -10.43 11.98 9.66
C ALA A 219 -11.62 11.02 9.73
N ASN A 220 -11.63 10.11 10.71
CA ASN A 220 -12.71 9.14 10.90
C ASN A 220 -13.78 9.66 11.86
N LYS A 221 -14.63 10.60 11.39
CA LYS A 221 -15.68 11.26 12.19
C LYS A 221 -17.06 10.98 11.63
N LEU A 222 -18.03 10.65 12.51
CA LEU A 222 -19.39 10.28 12.13
C LEU A 222 -20.23 11.45 11.53
N ASN A 223 -19.91 12.67 11.87
CA ASN A 223 -20.66 13.87 11.49
C ASN A 223 -20.02 14.67 10.35
N LEU A 224 -19.17 14.04 9.55
CA LEU A 224 -18.63 14.67 8.34
C LEU A 224 -19.69 14.68 7.22
N THR A 225 -19.61 15.69 6.35
CA THR A 225 -20.34 15.75 5.08
C THR A 225 -19.39 15.52 3.93
N SER A 226 -19.83 14.79 2.91
CA SER A 226 -19.08 14.57 1.67
C SER A 226 -19.47 15.57 0.56
N ARG A 227 -20.35 16.55 0.85
CA ARG A 227 -20.65 17.63 -0.09
C ARG A 227 -19.35 18.38 -0.40
N ASP A 228 -19.08 18.64 -1.65
CA ASP A 228 -17.88 19.34 -2.13
C ASP A 228 -16.55 18.67 -1.75
N ASP A 229 -16.57 17.38 -1.39
CA ASP A 229 -15.38 16.61 -1.10
C ASP A 229 -14.66 16.17 -2.38
N TYR A 230 -13.32 16.30 -2.42
CA TYR A 230 -12.45 15.78 -3.49
C TYR A 230 -11.08 15.42 -2.92
N VAL A 231 -10.38 14.53 -3.61
CA VAL A 231 -9.12 13.91 -3.13
C VAL A 231 -8.07 14.95 -2.72
N GLY A 232 -7.91 16.02 -3.51
CA GLY A 232 -6.92 17.07 -3.24
C GLY A 232 -7.08 17.79 -1.89
N LYS A 233 -8.31 17.83 -1.30
CA LYS A 233 -8.52 18.39 0.03
C LYS A 233 -7.85 17.61 1.16
N HIS A 234 -7.53 16.35 0.91
CA HIS A 234 -6.96 15.43 1.89
C HIS A 234 -5.45 15.25 1.74
N ARG A 235 -4.83 15.89 0.72
CA ARG A 235 -3.39 15.82 0.50
C ARG A 235 -2.64 16.42 1.68
N VAL A 236 -1.61 15.71 2.14
CA VAL A 236 -0.72 16.11 3.23
C VAL A 236 0.73 15.87 2.84
N ALA A 237 1.67 16.50 3.54
CA ALA A 237 3.08 16.22 3.38
C ALA A 237 3.40 14.79 3.87
N CYS A 238 4.18 14.04 3.10
CA CYS A 238 4.44 12.63 3.36
C CYS A 238 5.36 12.38 4.55
N ASP A 239 6.25 13.32 4.88
CA ASP A 239 7.09 13.29 6.08
C ASP A 239 6.26 13.32 7.38
N GLY A 240 5.06 13.91 7.34
CA GLY A 240 4.09 13.96 8.44
C GLY A 240 3.34 12.66 8.72
N VAL A 241 3.45 11.63 7.88
CA VAL A 241 2.76 10.35 8.07
C VAL A 241 3.31 9.63 9.30
N ASN A 242 2.45 9.31 10.27
CA ASN A 242 2.82 8.62 11.52
C ASN A 242 1.63 7.89 12.15
N TYR A 243 1.92 6.96 13.08
CA TYR A 243 0.90 6.27 13.89
C TYR A 243 0.15 7.21 14.86
#